data_ba5ac10effc37baf68682ecfe79d54ef
#
_entry.id   ba5ac10effc37baf68682ecfe79d54ef
#
_cell.length_a   1.000
_cell.length_b   1.000
_cell.length_c   1.000
_cell.angle_alpha   90.00
_cell.angle_beta   90.00
_cell.angle_gamma   90.00
#
_symmetry.space_group_name_H-M   'P 1'
#
loop_
_entity.id
_entity.type
_entity.pdbx_description
1 polymer ?
#
loop_
_entity_poly.entity_id
_entity_poly.type
_entity_poly.pdbx_seq_one_letter_code
_entity_poly.pdbx_strand_id
1 'polypeptide(L)'
;MDEVDRSILAQLTEDARRSVTTIAENVHISRAHAYNRVARLQEQGIITKYTALVDPLKAGLRSSAYVTLKVRQHSWRELREQLKAIPEVHHIALVGGDFDVILLVRAVDNTDLRRVVFDQLQNMPGVLDTQTFLVFEDLDTR
;
A
#
# COMPACT_ATOMS: atom_id res chain seq x y z
N MET A 1 -3.69 15.94 -16.15
CA MET A 1 -2.52 16.25 -15.28
C MET A 1 -1.42 16.84 -16.14
N ASP A 2 -1.02 18.07 -15.86
CA ASP A 2 0.00 18.79 -16.62
C ASP A 2 1.36 18.81 -15.88
N GLU A 3 2.34 19.56 -16.43
CA GLU A 3 3.68 19.66 -15.84
C GLU A 3 3.67 20.29 -14.44
N VAL A 4 2.81 21.25 -14.20
CA VAL A 4 2.67 21.87 -12.88
C VAL A 4 2.18 20.84 -11.87
N ASP A 5 1.19 20.04 -12.22
CA ASP A 5 0.68 18.96 -11.38
C ASP A 5 1.77 17.92 -11.07
N ARG A 6 2.55 17.54 -12.08
CA ARG A 6 3.65 16.58 -11.88
C ARG A 6 4.73 17.13 -10.96
N SER A 7 5.05 18.41 -11.10
CA SER A 7 6.04 19.07 -10.24
C SER A 7 5.55 19.16 -8.79
N ILE A 8 4.27 19.46 -8.59
CA ILE A 8 3.66 19.48 -7.26
C ILE A 8 3.71 18.09 -6.63
N LEU A 9 3.32 17.06 -7.38
CA LEU A 9 3.36 15.67 -6.89
C LEU A 9 4.78 15.24 -6.54
N ALA A 10 5.78 15.59 -7.35
CA ALA A 10 7.18 15.26 -7.06
C ALA A 10 7.63 15.85 -5.73
N GLN A 11 7.25 17.08 -5.43
CA GLN A 11 7.60 17.72 -4.16
C GLN A 11 6.87 17.10 -2.97
N LEU A 12 5.59 16.76 -3.13
CA LEU A 12 4.81 16.12 -2.06
C LEU A 12 5.22 14.67 -1.81
N THR A 13 5.64 13.94 -2.83
CA THR A 13 6.16 12.58 -2.65
C THR A 13 7.53 12.58 -1.99
N GLU A 14 8.33 13.62 -2.20
CA GLU A 14 9.61 13.79 -1.51
C GLU A 14 9.41 14.18 -0.05
N ASP A 15 8.51 15.11 0.22
CA ASP A 15 8.18 15.58 1.57
C ASP A 15 6.72 16.04 1.63
N ALA A 16 5.87 15.16 2.17
CA ALA A 16 4.43 15.44 2.29
C ALA A 16 4.12 16.58 3.27
N ARG A 17 5.06 16.97 4.12
CA ARG A 17 4.90 18.09 5.06
C ARG A 17 5.33 19.43 4.48
N ARG A 18 5.85 19.45 3.27
CA ARG A 18 6.22 20.70 2.60
C ARG A 18 5.01 21.61 2.46
N SER A 19 5.15 22.87 2.83
CA SER A 19 4.05 23.83 2.76
C SER A 19 3.68 24.12 1.31
N VAL A 20 2.39 24.41 1.08
CA VAL A 20 1.91 24.80 -0.25
C VAL A 20 2.58 26.08 -0.71
N THR A 21 2.90 27.00 0.21
CA THR A 21 3.64 28.23 -0.10
C THR A 21 5.03 27.91 -0.68
N THR A 22 5.77 27.00 -0.05
CA THR A 22 7.08 26.57 -0.54
C THR A 22 6.97 25.88 -1.88
N ILE A 23 5.99 25.02 -2.05
CA ILE A 23 5.73 24.34 -3.34
C ILE A 23 5.45 25.37 -4.44
N ALA A 24 4.60 26.37 -4.16
CA ALA A 24 4.27 27.43 -5.12
C ALA A 24 5.51 28.20 -5.57
N GLU A 25 6.39 28.53 -4.62
CA GLU A 25 7.65 29.21 -4.91
C GLU A 25 8.55 28.35 -5.81
N ASN A 26 8.67 27.06 -5.49
CA ASN A 26 9.54 26.15 -6.24
C ASN A 26 9.03 25.86 -7.65
N VAL A 27 7.73 25.90 -7.86
CA VAL A 27 7.08 25.64 -9.16
C VAL A 27 6.84 26.94 -9.94
N HIS A 28 7.07 28.11 -9.31
CA HIS A 28 6.88 29.43 -9.91
C HIS A 28 5.43 29.73 -10.27
N ILE A 29 4.52 29.43 -9.35
CA ILE A 29 3.09 29.77 -9.46
C ILE A 29 2.63 30.51 -8.20
N SER A 30 1.46 31.12 -8.25
CA SER A 30 0.88 31.78 -7.09
C SER A 30 0.47 30.75 -6.03
N ARG A 31 0.41 31.18 -4.79
CA ARG A 31 -0.08 30.40 -3.67
C ARG A 31 -1.50 29.87 -3.90
N ALA A 32 -2.39 30.77 -4.34
CA ALA A 32 -3.78 30.41 -4.65
C ALA A 32 -3.86 29.35 -5.76
N HIS A 33 -3.04 29.48 -6.79
CA HIS A 33 -2.97 28.52 -7.88
C HIS A 33 -2.49 27.15 -7.37
N ALA A 34 -1.46 27.13 -6.51
CA ALA A 34 -0.95 25.89 -5.92
C ALA A 34 -2.01 25.22 -5.04
N TYR A 35 -2.70 25.94 -4.17
CA TYR A 35 -3.80 25.40 -3.37
C TYR A 35 -4.89 24.78 -4.22
N ASN A 36 -5.30 25.46 -5.29
CA ASN A 36 -6.32 24.93 -6.19
C ASN A 36 -5.87 23.65 -6.90
N ARG A 37 -4.60 23.59 -7.30
CA ARG A 37 -4.03 22.39 -7.94
C ARG A 37 -3.98 21.21 -6.99
N VAL A 38 -3.52 21.40 -5.77
CA VAL A 38 -3.47 20.35 -4.75
C VAL A 38 -4.88 19.85 -4.44
N ALA A 39 -5.85 20.76 -4.24
CA ALA A 39 -7.23 20.39 -4.00
C ALA A 39 -7.81 19.54 -5.14
N ARG A 40 -7.53 19.91 -6.38
CA ARG A 40 -8.00 19.16 -7.55
C ARG A 40 -7.36 17.77 -7.62
N LEU A 41 -6.06 17.65 -7.32
CA LEU A 41 -5.37 16.36 -7.29
C LEU A 41 -5.97 15.43 -6.23
N GLN A 42 -6.40 15.98 -5.09
CA GLN A 42 -7.11 15.23 -4.05
C GLN A 42 -8.51 14.82 -4.50
N GLU A 43 -9.29 15.76 -5.06
CA GLU A 43 -10.65 15.49 -5.53
C GLU A 43 -10.69 14.46 -6.64
N GLN A 44 -9.71 14.46 -7.53
CA GLN A 44 -9.60 13.48 -8.62
C GLN A 44 -9.02 12.13 -8.15
N GLY A 45 -8.65 12.02 -6.87
CA GLY A 45 -8.11 10.79 -6.32
C GLY A 45 -6.68 10.47 -6.77
N ILE A 46 -5.97 11.42 -7.37
CA ILE A 46 -4.56 11.27 -7.74
C ILE A 46 -3.73 11.26 -6.46
N ILE A 47 -3.97 12.21 -5.56
CA ILE A 47 -3.49 12.12 -4.17
C ILE A 47 -4.55 11.36 -3.39
N THR A 48 -4.23 10.16 -2.96
CA THR A 48 -5.17 9.30 -2.24
C THR A 48 -5.15 9.57 -0.73
N LYS A 49 -3.99 9.87 -0.19
CA LYS A 49 -3.80 10.22 1.24
C LYS A 49 -2.41 10.78 1.46
N TYR A 50 -2.25 11.45 2.60
CA TYR A 50 -0.95 11.81 3.14
C TYR A 50 -0.61 10.84 4.27
N THR A 51 0.58 10.30 4.26
CA THR A 51 0.99 9.30 5.24
C THR A 51 2.49 9.38 5.52
N ALA A 52 2.90 8.81 6.64
CA ALA A 52 4.30 8.59 6.94
C ALA A 52 4.72 7.20 6.47
N LEU A 53 5.88 7.09 5.87
CA LEU A 53 6.53 5.80 5.64
C LEU A 53 7.23 5.40 6.94
N VAL A 54 6.92 4.20 7.42
CA VAL A 54 7.43 3.70 8.69
C VAL A 54 8.29 2.47 8.41
N ASP A 55 9.48 2.44 9.01
CA ASP A 55 10.32 1.23 8.99
C ASP A 55 9.61 0.14 9.81
N PRO A 56 9.12 -0.93 9.17
CA PRO A 56 8.31 -1.91 9.86
C PRO A 56 9.08 -2.62 10.97
N LEU A 57 10.35 -2.92 10.76
CA LEU A 57 11.18 -3.61 11.75
C LEU A 57 11.36 -2.75 13.00
N LYS A 58 11.69 -1.47 12.83
CA LYS A 58 11.85 -0.52 13.94
C LYS A 58 10.54 -0.23 14.65
N ALA A 59 9.42 -0.36 13.96
CA ALA A 59 8.09 -0.18 14.53
C ALA A 59 7.56 -1.45 15.22
N GLY A 60 8.35 -2.52 15.27
CA GLY A 60 7.98 -3.76 15.98
C GLY A 60 7.38 -4.86 15.13
N LEU A 61 7.32 -4.69 13.82
CA LEU A 61 6.84 -5.70 12.88
C LEU A 61 8.05 -6.50 12.37
N ARG A 62 8.39 -7.55 13.10
CA ARG A 62 9.65 -8.29 12.90
C ARG A 62 9.57 -9.41 11.88
N SER A 63 8.37 -9.80 11.47
CA SER A 63 8.16 -10.84 10.48
C SER A 63 7.31 -10.32 9.34
N SER A 64 7.86 -10.41 8.14
CA SER A 64 7.14 -10.03 6.93
C SER A 64 7.21 -11.14 5.89
N ALA A 65 6.17 -11.29 5.12
CA ALA A 65 6.11 -12.27 4.05
C ALA A 65 5.26 -11.76 2.90
N TYR A 66 5.61 -12.16 1.69
CA TYR A 66 4.68 -12.13 0.59
C TYR A 66 3.93 -13.45 0.58
N VAL A 67 2.61 -13.38 0.51
CA VAL A 67 1.76 -14.56 0.46
C VAL A 67 0.99 -14.53 -0.84
N THR A 68 1.09 -15.60 -1.62
CA THR A 68 0.33 -15.74 -2.86
C THR A 68 -0.89 -16.61 -2.60
N LEU A 69 -2.00 -16.24 -3.21
CA LEU A 69 -3.24 -16.98 -3.11
C LEU A 69 -3.70 -17.42 -4.49
N LYS A 70 -4.12 -18.65 -4.57
CA LYS A 70 -4.94 -19.14 -5.65
C LYS A 70 -6.37 -19.14 -5.18
N VAL A 71 -7.27 -18.48 -5.94
CA VAL A 71 -8.64 -18.28 -5.47
C VAL A 71 -9.66 -18.89 -6.43
N ARG A 72 -10.82 -19.26 -5.87
CA ARG A 72 -11.93 -19.76 -6.66
C ARG A 72 -12.48 -18.63 -7.54
N GLN A 73 -12.82 -18.97 -8.78
CA GLN A 73 -13.46 -18.04 -9.71
C GLN A 73 -14.75 -17.48 -9.09
N HIS A 74 -14.99 -16.20 -9.29
CA HIS A 74 -16.14 -15.44 -8.76
C HIS A 74 -16.15 -15.15 -7.25
N SER A 75 -15.08 -15.52 -6.53
CA SER A 75 -14.98 -15.27 -5.08
C SER A 75 -14.23 -13.98 -4.73
N TRP A 76 -13.66 -13.28 -5.72
CA TRP A 76 -12.74 -12.17 -5.46
C TRP A 76 -13.36 -11.00 -4.70
N ARG A 77 -14.59 -10.62 -5.04
CA ARG A 77 -15.21 -9.45 -4.42
C ARG A 77 -15.37 -9.60 -2.91
N GLU A 78 -15.84 -10.75 -2.46
CA GLU A 78 -16.01 -11.06 -1.04
C GLU A 78 -14.67 -11.28 -0.36
N LEU A 79 -13.77 -11.99 -1.01
CA LEU A 79 -12.42 -12.25 -0.52
C LEU A 79 -11.65 -10.96 -0.29
N ARG A 80 -11.74 -10.03 -1.23
CA ARG A 80 -11.08 -8.72 -1.12
C ARG A 80 -11.48 -7.99 0.15
N GLU A 81 -12.76 -7.95 0.47
CA GLU A 81 -13.24 -7.27 1.68
C GLU A 81 -12.76 -7.97 2.95
N GLN A 82 -12.73 -9.30 2.95
CA GLN A 82 -12.19 -10.06 4.08
C GLN A 82 -10.69 -9.83 4.26
N LEU A 83 -9.93 -9.81 3.18
CA LEU A 83 -8.48 -9.53 3.23
C LEU A 83 -8.18 -8.13 3.75
N LYS A 84 -8.95 -7.14 3.34
CA LYS A 84 -8.80 -5.75 3.80
C LYS A 84 -9.06 -5.61 5.29
N ALA A 85 -9.84 -6.49 5.88
CA ALA A 85 -10.16 -6.47 7.31
C ALA A 85 -9.06 -7.07 8.19
N ILE A 86 -8.06 -7.75 7.62
CA ILE A 86 -6.95 -8.33 8.38
C ILE A 86 -5.87 -7.25 8.59
N PRO A 87 -5.63 -6.83 9.86
CA PRO A 87 -4.68 -5.73 10.12
C PRO A 87 -3.26 -5.99 9.63
N GLU A 88 -2.81 -7.24 9.65
CA GLU A 88 -1.48 -7.64 9.23
C GLU A 88 -1.30 -7.64 7.71
N VAL A 89 -2.38 -7.55 6.94
CA VAL A 89 -2.31 -7.42 5.48
C VAL A 89 -2.09 -5.96 5.12
N HIS A 90 -0.89 -5.64 4.67
CA HIS A 90 -0.47 -4.28 4.37
C HIS A 90 -0.64 -3.89 2.91
N HIS A 91 -0.69 -4.86 2.01
CA HIS A 91 -0.89 -4.61 0.60
C HIS A 91 -1.56 -5.81 -0.06
N ILE A 92 -2.44 -5.55 -1.02
CA ILE A 92 -3.17 -6.55 -1.77
C ILE A 92 -3.04 -6.20 -3.24
N ALA A 93 -2.63 -7.16 -4.07
CA ALA A 93 -2.62 -7.02 -5.51
C ALA A 93 -3.31 -8.21 -6.16
N LEU A 94 -4.24 -7.95 -7.06
CA LEU A 94 -4.81 -8.96 -7.94
C LEU A 94 -3.91 -9.05 -9.16
N VAL A 95 -3.45 -10.24 -9.49
CA VAL A 95 -2.44 -10.46 -10.53
C VAL A 95 -2.88 -11.54 -11.52
N GLY A 96 -2.20 -11.61 -12.65
CA GLY A 96 -2.35 -12.71 -13.60
C GLY A 96 -1.15 -13.64 -13.51
N GLY A 97 -1.35 -14.94 -13.82
CA GLY A 97 -0.28 -15.94 -13.82
C GLY A 97 -0.67 -17.18 -13.04
N ASP A 98 0.31 -17.82 -12.43
CA ASP A 98 0.12 -19.10 -11.72
C ASP A 98 -0.70 -18.97 -10.43
N PHE A 99 -0.84 -17.76 -9.92
CA PHE A 99 -1.67 -17.43 -8.76
C PHE A 99 -2.43 -16.14 -9.06
N ASP A 100 -3.40 -15.82 -8.22
CA ASP A 100 -4.37 -14.76 -8.50
C ASP A 100 -4.14 -13.51 -7.64
N VAL A 101 -3.61 -13.67 -6.43
CA VAL A 101 -3.45 -12.58 -5.46
C VAL A 101 -2.07 -12.64 -4.83
N ILE A 102 -1.45 -11.48 -4.65
CA ILE A 102 -0.26 -11.33 -3.82
C ILE A 102 -0.60 -10.41 -2.67
N LEU A 103 -0.23 -10.84 -1.46
CA LEU A 103 -0.36 -10.05 -0.23
C LEU A 103 1.01 -9.73 0.33
N LEU A 104 1.16 -8.53 0.89
CA LEU A 104 2.24 -8.24 1.81
C LEU A 104 1.68 -8.33 3.23
N VAL A 105 2.19 -9.28 4.01
CA VAL A 105 1.77 -9.53 5.39
C VAL A 105 2.91 -9.13 6.31
N ARG A 106 2.61 -8.30 7.31
CA ARG A 106 3.58 -7.92 8.33
C ARG A 106 3.03 -8.23 9.71
N ALA A 107 3.82 -8.94 10.49
CA ALA A 107 3.43 -9.41 11.81
C ALA A 107 4.51 -9.08 12.84
N VAL A 108 4.14 -9.13 14.13
CA VAL A 108 5.08 -8.80 15.22
C VAL A 108 6.18 -9.84 15.39
N ASP A 109 5.88 -11.10 15.06
CA ASP A 109 6.84 -12.22 15.11
C ASP A 109 6.38 -13.35 14.19
N ASN A 110 7.18 -14.43 14.14
CA ASN A 110 6.88 -15.58 13.30
C ASN A 110 5.64 -16.35 13.79
N THR A 111 5.37 -16.36 15.07
CA THR A 111 4.17 -17.02 15.62
C THR A 111 2.91 -16.32 15.13
N ASP A 112 2.92 -15.00 15.16
CA ASP A 112 1.81 -14.17 14.66
C ASP A 112 1.65 -14.31 13.15
N LEU A 113 2.75 -14.34 12.42
CA LEU A 113 2.74 -14.57 10.96
C LEU A 113 2.09 -15.91 10.62
N ARG A 114 2.47 -16.99 11.34
CA ARG A 114 1.88 -18.31 11.15
C ARG A 114 0.36 -18.29 11.42
N ARG A 115 -0.06 -17.62 12.48
CA ARG A 115 -1.48 -17.47 12.80
C ARG A 115 -2.25 -16.83 11.62
N VAL A 116 -1.73 -15.75 11.07
CA VAL A 116 -2.39 -15.08 9.93
C VAL A 116 -2.46 -16.01 8.72
N VAL A 117 -1.36 -16.66 8.38
CA VAL A 117 -1.31 -17.51 7.18
C VAL A 117 -2.16 -18.77 7.34
N PHE A 118 -1.97 -19.51 8.45
CA PHE A 118 -2.61 -20.82 8.61
C PHE A 118 -4.02 -20.73 9.16
N ASP A 119 -4.28 -19.86 10.13
CA ASP A 119 -5.60 -19.79 10.76
C ASP A 119 -6.57 -18.87 10.01
N GLN A 120 -6.08 -17.87 9.31
CA GLN A 120 -6.93 -16.91 8.60
C GLN A 120 -6.91 -17.11 7.08
N LEU A 121 -5.76 -16.99 6.44
CA LEU A 121 -5.70 -17.00 4.98
C LEU A 121 -6.04 -18.36 4.37
N GLN A 122 -5.48 -19.45 4.89
CA GLN A 122 -5.74 -20.78 4.36
C GLN A 122 -7.18 -21.25 4.58
N ASN A 123 -7.81 -20.79 5.64
CA ASN A 123 -9.19 -21.17 5.97
C ASN A 123 -10.22 -20.21 5.38
N MET A 124 -9.81 -19.19 4.66
CA MET A 124 -10.70 -18.21 4.10
C MET A 124 -11.50 -18.83 2.94
N PRO A 125 -12.83 -18.65 2.91
CA PRO A 125 -13.65 -19.20 1.81
C PRO A 125 -13.19 -18.65 0.46
N GLY A 126 -13.05 -19.53 -0.51
CA GLY A 126 -12.61 -19.17 -1.85
C GLY A 126 -11.09 -19.26 -2.06
N VAL A 127 -10.30 -19.43 -1.02
CA VAL A 127 -8.85 -19.66 -1.14
C VAL A 127 -8.61 -21.14 -1.39
N LEU A 128 -7.97 -21.44 -2.53
CA LEU A 128 -7.68 -22.82 -2.95
C LEU A 128 -6.29 -23.27 -2.53
N ASP A 129 -5.32 -22.35 -2.55
CA ASP A 129 -3.92 -22.65 -2.21
C ASP A 129 -3.21 -21.37 -1.80
N THR A 130 -2.21 -21.51 -0.94
CA THR A 130 -1.36 -20.42 -0.46
C THR A 130 0.11 -20.81 -0.53
N GLN A 131 0.95 -19.85 -0.86
CA GLN A 131 2.40 -19.97 -0.73
C GLN A 131 2.94 -18.78 0.04
N THR A 132 3.89 -19.01 0.93
CA THR A 132 4.47 -17.98 1.77
C THR A 132 5.95 -17.80 1.44
N PHE A 133 6.32 -16.56 1.13
CA PHE A 133 7.70 -16.17 0.85
C PHE A 133 8.16 -15.24 1.95
N LEU A 134 9.03 -15.70 2.82
CA LEU A 134 9.58 -14.88 3.91
C LEU A 134 10.47 -13.78 3.34
N VAL A 135 10.29 -12.58 3.86
CA VAL A 135 11.12 -11.43 3.48
C VAL A 135 12.35 -11.43 4.39
N PHE A 136 13.53 -11.54 3.80
CA PHE A 136 14.80 -11.47 4.52
C PHE A 136 15.32 -10.05 4.62
N GLU A 137 15.13 -9.27 3.57
CA GLU A 137 15.50 -7.85 3.54
C GLU A 137 14.50 -7.11 2.67
N ASP A 138 14.09 -5.94 3.12
CA ASP A 138 13.06 -5.15 2.45
C ASP A 138 13.58 -3.73 2.28
N LEU A 139 13.75 -3.30 1.05
CA LEU A 139 14.32 -2.00 0.72
C LEU A 139 13.29 -1.15 -0.02
N ASP A 140 13.02 0.00 0.53
CA ASP A 140 12.25 1.03 -0.15
C ASP A 140 13.24 2.00 -0.82
N THR A 141 13.13 2.14 -2.14
CA THR A 141 14.07 2.96 -2.92
C THR A 141 13.55 4.35 -3.21
N ARG A 142 12.43 4.74 -2.65
CA ARG A 142 11.83 6.06 -2.85
C ARG A 142 11.38 6.70 -1.55
#